data_aa69b96630e4d3edca47a9e9e611626e
#
_entry.id   aa69b96630e4d3edca47a9e9e611626e
#
_cell.length_a   1.000
_cell.length_b   1.000
_cell.length_c   1.000
_cell.angle_alpha   90.00
_cell.angle_beta   90.00
_cell.angle_gamma   90.00
#
_symmetry.space_group_name_H-M   'P 1'
#
loop_
_entity.id
_entity.type
_entity.pdbx_description
1 polymer ?
#
loop_
_entity_poly.entity_id
_entity_poly.type
_entity_poly.pdbx_seq_one_letter_code
_entity_poly.pdbx_strand_id
1 'polypeptide(L)'
;METGHRHRAATRRSRLAFHLTLASVIFAAVLWTAQSLAPRAPIAVPRHLRGGAMTLLVLVIVQIYLGALVAGLHAGLVYNSWPLIDGALVPDAARLFFEMPLWRNFFENALTVQFDHRMMAYALWLLALAHAVHVAHRVGGGGALTGALWLAGAVTLQAVLGIVTLLEQAPLALALLHQAMAIAVLTIAVLHAQQLAGAAASHVIEQASRHAALRGQQGAT
;
A
#
# COMPACT_ATOMS: atom_id res chain seq x y z
N MET A 1 -29.26 -12.56 -24.73
CA MET A 1 -28.11 -11.77 -25.24
C MET A 1 -27.44 -10.87 -24.16
N GLU A 2 -28.16 -10.44 -23.15
CA GLU A 2 -27.69 -9.51 -22.10
C GLU A 2 -26.62 -10.07 -21.13
N THR A 3 -26.69 -11.35 -20.81
CA THR A 3 -25.75 -12.02 -19.90
C THR A 3 -24.32 -12.06 -20.46
N GLY A 4 -24.14 -12.21 -21.76
CA GLY A 4 -22.82 -12.24 -22.39
C GLY A 4 -22.10 -10.89 -22.38
N HIS A 5 -22.83 -9.77 -22.45
CA HIS A 5 -22.26 -8.42 -22.39
C HIS A 5 -21.79 -8.07 -20.96
N ARG A 6 -22.57 -8.44 -19.93
CA ARG A 6 -22.21 -8.22 -18.52
C ARG A 6 -20.95 -9.00 -18.12
N HIS A 7 -20.82 -10.27 -18.54
CA HIS A 7 -19.62 -11.08 -18.30
C HIS A 7 -18.36 -10.50 -18.95
N ARG A 8 -18.45 -10.03 -20.19
CA ARG A 8 -17.31 -9.43 -20.90
C ARG A 8 -16.86 -8.11 -20.26
N ALA A 9 -17.80 -7.30 -19.80
CA ALA A 9 -17.50 -6.03 -19.11
C ALA A 9 -16.83 -6.27 -17.75
N ALA A 10 -17.32 -7.21 -16.92
CA ALA A 10 -16.72 -7.58 -15.64
C ALA A 10 -15.29 -8.12 -15.83
N THR A 11 -15.08 -9.02 -16.78
CA THR A 11 -13.74 -9.56 -17.10
C THR A 11 -12.75 -8.46 -17.55
N ARG A 12 -13.22 -7.47 -18.31
CA ARG A 12 -12.37 -6.36 -18.76
C ARG A 12 -11.93 -5.46 -17.59
N ARG A 13 -12.82 -5.19 -16.65
CA ARG A 13 -12.56 -4.34 -15.47
C ARG A 13 -11.56 -4.99 -14.52
N SER A 14 -11.74 -6.26 -14.20
CA SER A 14 -10.81 -7.03 -13.37
C SER A 14 -9.42 -7.13 -14.01
N ARG A 15 -9.34 -7.26 -15.35
CA ARG A 15 -8.07 -7.25 -16.08
C ARG A 15 -7.34 -5.91 -15.94
N LEU A 16 -8.03 -4.77 -16.02
CA LEU A 16 -7.42 -3.45 -15.84
C LEU A 16 -6.84 -3.29 -14.43
N ALA A 17 -7.60 -3.68 -13.38
CA ALA A 17 -7.12 -3.64 -12.01
C ALA A 17 -5.88 -4.53 -11.81
N PHE A 18 -5.90 -5.74 -12.38
CA PHE A 18 -4.76 -6.65 -12.33
C PHE A 18 -3.52 -6.08 -13.04
N HIS A 19 -3.68 -5.49 -14.24
CA HIS A 19 -2.56 -4.91 -14.99
C HIS A 19 -1.93 -3.72 -14.24
N LEU A 20 -2.76 -2.83 -13.67
CA LEU A 20 -2.25 -1.71 -12.90
C LEU A 20 -1.49 -2.18 -11.65
N THR A 21 -2.02 -3.18 -10.96
CA THR A 21 -1.36 -3.75 -9.78
C THR A 21 -0.05 -4.44 -10.14
N LEU A 22 -0.05 -5.23 -11.21
CA LEU A 22 1.16 -5.89 -11.71
C LEU A 22 2.23 -4.86 -12.09
N ALA A 23 1.86 -3.80 -12.80
CA ALA A 23 2.77 -2.70 -13.13
C ALA A 23 3.33 -2.03 -11.87
N SER A 24 2.50 -1.83 -10.84
CA SER A 24 2.91 -1.27 -9.55
C SER A 24 3.89 -2.20 -8.80
N VAL A 25 3.67 -3.51 -8.84
CA VAL A 25 4.58 -4.51 -8.25
C VAL A 25 5.91 -4.54 -9.00
N ILE A 26 5.89 -4.52 -10.33
CA ILE A 26 7.11 -4.45 -11.15
C ILE A 26 7.89 -3.16 -10.85
N PHE A 27 7.19 -2.02 -10.79
CA PHE A 27 7.78 -0.73 -10.42
C PHE A 27 8.44 -0.81 -9.04
N ALA A 28 7.74 -1.35 -8.04
CA ALA A 28 8.26 -1.51 -6.69
C ALA A 28 9.52 -2.42 -6.66
N ALA A 29 9.50 -3.54 -7.40
CA ALA A 29 10.63 -4.47 -7.50
C ALA A 29 11.85 -3.82 -8.18
N VAL A 30 11.65 -3.09 -9.28
CA VAL A 30 12.73 -2.36 -9.99
C VAL A 30 13.32 -1.30 -9.07
N LEU A 31 12.47 -0.51 -8.39
CA LEU A 31 12.92 0.52 -7.47
C LEU A 31 13.68 -0.10 -6.27
N TRP A 32 13.18 -1.19 -5.71
CA TRP A 32 13.85 -1.93 -4.64
C TRP A 32 15.23 -2.40 -5.07
N THR A 33 15.34 -3.01 -6.24
CA THR A 33 16.60 -3.50 -6.79
C THR A 33 17.58 -2.35 -7.04
N ALA A 34 17.14 -1.26 -7.66
CA ALA A 34 17.97 -0.08 -7.89
C ALA A 34 18.51 0.50 -6.57
N GLN A 35 17.69 0.56 -5.53
CA GLN A 35 18.13 1.01 -4.20
C GLN A 35 19.11 0.03 -3.54
N SER A 36 19.00 -1.27 -3.80
CA SER A 36 19.90 -2.29 -3.25
C SER A 36 21.32 -2.20 -3.85
N LEU A 37 21.45 -1.64 -5.04
CA LEU A 37 22.74 -1.44 -5.72
C LEU A 37 23.48 -0.17 -5.23
N ALA A 38 22.77 0.77 -4.59
CA ALA A 38 23.37 2.00 -4.08
C ALA A 38 24.02 1.73 -2.70
N PRO A 39 25.32 2.10 -2.51
CA PRO A 39 25.97 1.96 -1.21
C PRO A 39 25.26 2.88 -0.19
N ARG A 40 24.74 2.29 0.87
CA ARG A 40 24.08 3.01 1.98
C ARG A 40 24.54 2.43 3.29
N ALA A 41 24.77 3.32 4.27
CA ALA A 41 24.99 2.88 5.64
C ALA A 41 23.71 2.23 6.17
N PRO A 42 23.77 0.99 6.68
CA PRO A 42 22.60 0.32 7.24
C PRO A 42 22.14 1.03 8.51
N ILE A 43 20.83 1.23 8.63
CA ILE A 43 20.23 1.77 9.85
C ILE A 43 19.83 0.60 10.74
N ALA A 44 20.49 0.42 11.87
CA ALA A 44 20.12 -0.62 12.85
C ALA A 44 18.79 -0.28 13.50
N VAL A 45 17.75 -1.06 13.18
CA VAL A 45 16.41 -0.92 13.76
C VAL A 45 15.87 -2.27 14.26
N PRO A 46 15.02 -2.28 15.29
CA PRO A 46 14.35 -3.49 15.75
C PRO A 46 13.57 -4.21 14.64
N ARG A 47 13.49 -5.55 14.72
CA ARG A 47 12.82 -6.39 13.69
C ARG A 47 11.37 -5.99 13.44
N HIS A 48 10.63 -5.60 14.51
CA HIS A 48 9.22 -5.23 14.39
C HIS A 48 9.01 -3.92 13.61
N LEU A 49 9.96 -2.97 13.63
CA LEU A 49 9.88 -1.75 12.81
C LEU A 49 10.06 -2.08 11.32
N ARG A 50 10.96 -3.01 10.99
CA ARG A 50 11.09 -3.53 9.61
C ARG A 50 9.84 -4.25 9.16
N GLY A 51 9.27 -5.09 10.03
CA GLY A 51 8.00 -5.76 9.77
C GLY A 51 6.88 -4.75 9.51
N GLY A 52 6.77 -3.70 10.32
CA GLY A 52 5.79 -2.63 10.13
C GLY A 52 5.92 -1.92 8.79
N ALA A 53 7.15 -1.53 8.39
CA ALA A 53 7.39 -0.90 7.10
C ALA A 53 7.05 -1.82 5.92
N MET A 54 7.38 -3.12 6.01
CA MET A 54 7.03 -4.10 4.99
C MET A 54 5.51 -4.31 4.91
N THR A 55 4.83 -4.39 6.04
CA THR A 55 3.36 -4.47 6.09
C THR A 55 2.72 -3.27 5.41
N LEU A 56 3.18 -2.05 5.70
CA LEU A 56 2.69 -0.84 5.04
C LEU A 56 2.91 -0.87 3.53
N LEU A 57 4.08 -1.31 3.06
CA LEU A 57 4.35 -1.48 1.63
C LEU A 57 3.35 -2.44 0.96
N VAL A 58 3.09 -3.59 1.57
CA VAL A 58 2.10 -4.56 1.05
C VAL A 58 0.70 -3.95 1.04
N LEU A 59 0.30 -3.26 2.11
CA LEU A 59 -1.01 -2.61 2.20
C LEU A 59 -1.18 -1.49 1.17
N VAL A 60 -0.13 -0.74 0.84
CA VAL A 60 -0.16 0.26 -0.26
C VAL A 60 -0.46 -0.42 -1.60
N ILE A 61 0.15 -1.57 -1.89
CA ILE A 61 -0.12 -2.33 -3.13
C ILE A 61 -1.57 -2.84 -3.15
N VAL A 62 -2.06 -3.36 -2.03
CA VAL A 62 -3.47 -3.78 -1.89
C VAL A 62 -4.42 -2.61 -2.09
N GLN A 63 -4.10 -1.43 -1.52
CA GLN A 63 -4.90 -0.22 -1.67
C GLN A 63 -4.96 0.27 -3.13
N ILE A 64 -3.85 0.17 -3.87
CA ILE A 64 -3.80 0.47 -5.32
C ILE A 64 -4.73 -0.49 -6.09
N TYR A 65 -4.72 -1.78 -5.76
CA TYR A 65 -5.62 -2.76 -6.36
C TYR A 65 -7.09 -2.43 -6.12
N LEU A 66 -7.47 -2.15 -4.86
CA LEU A 66 -8.84 -1.77 -4.51
C LEU A 66 -9.27 -0.47 -5.21
N GLY A 67 -8.37 0.53 -5.29
CA GLY A 67 -8.62 1.77 -6.04
C GLY A 67 -8.82 1.54 -7.54
N ALA A 68 -8.10 0.60 -8.13
CA ALA A 68 -8.28 0.23 -9.53
C ALA A 68 -9.63 -0.46 -9.78
N LEU A 69 -10.16 -1.24 -8.83
CA LEU A 69 -11.52 -1.78 -8.88
C LEU A 69 -12.57 -0.68 -8.80
N VAL A 70 -12.41 0.30 -7.86
CA VAL A 70 -13.29 1.47 -7.75
C VAL A 70 -13.36 2.24 -9.07
N ALA A 71 -12.21 2.50 -9.70
CA ALA A 71 -12.15 3.18 -10.99
C ALA A 71 -12.81 2.34 -12.11
N GLY A 72 -12.52 1.04 -12.16
CA GLY A 72 -13.08 0.12 -13.16
C GLY A 72 -14.61 -0.01 -13.09
N LEU A 73 -15.18 0.09 -11.89
CA LEU A 73 -16.63 0.03 -11.66
C LEU A 73 -17.31 1.40 -11.72
N HIS A 74 -16.54 2.49 -11.85
CA HIS A 74 -17.04 3.86 -11.70
C HIS A 74 -17.78 4.07 -10.36
N ALA A 75 -17.38 3.35 -9.32
CA ALA A 75 -18.06 3.31 -8.03
C ALA A 75 -18.08 4.68 -7.33
N GLY A 76 -17.07 5.53 -7.56
CA GLY A 76 -17.00 6.89 -7.06
C GLY A 76 -18.04 7.84 -7.66
N LEU A 77 -18.61 7.53 -8.83
CA LEU A 77 -19.71 8.30 -9.42
C LEU A 77 -21.07 7.92 -8.84
N VAL A 78 -21.18 6.69 -8.32
CA VAL A 78 -22.46 6.19 -7.73
C VAL A 78 -22.54 6.53 -6.25
N TYR A 79 -21.45 6.35 -5.51
CA TYR A 79 -21.36 6.55 -4.06
C TYR A 79 -20.36 7.67 -3.74
N ASN A 80 -20.73 8.90 -4.05
CA ASN A 80 -19.88 10.09 -3.98
C ASN A 80 -20.03 10.92 -2.69
N SER A 81 -20.60 10.38 -1.63
CA SER A 81 -20.68 11.03 -0.32
C SER A 81 -19.56 10.60 0.63
N TRP A 82 -19.21 11.47 1.59
CA TRP A 82 -18.24 11.19 2.65
C TRP A 82 -18.63 12.02 3.90
N PRO A 83 -18.48 11.50 5.14
CA PRO A 83 -17.91 10.18 5.50
C PRO A 83 -18.87 9.01 5.29
N LEU A 84 -20.17 9.26 5.13
CA LEU A 84 -21.16 8.22 4.89
C LEU A 84 -21.04 7.67 3.46
N ILE A 85 -21.37 6.41 3.30
CA ILE A 85 -21.55 5.75 2.01
C ILE A 85 -23.01 5.27 1.93
N ASP A 86 -23.76 5.81 0.97
CA ASP A 86 -25.17 5.48 0.81
C ASP A 86 -26.01 5.70 2.09
N GLY A 87 -25.69 6.79 2.80
CA GLY A 87 -26.40 7.21 4.02
C GLY A 87 -25.95 6.54 5.33
N ALA A 88 -24.98 5.59 5.29
CA ALA A 88 -24.48 4.88 6.46
C ALA A 88 -22.95 4.88 6.55
N LEU A 89 -22.39 4.76 7.76
CA LEU A 89 -20.94 4.50 7.93
C LEU A 89 -20.57 3.09 7.48
N VAL A 90 -21.43 2.12 7.79
CA VAL A 90 -21.35 0.73 7.33
C VAL A 90 -22.69 0.42 6.64
N PRO A 91 -22.69 0.20 5.32
CA PRO A 91 -23.90 -0.17 4.59
C PRO A 91 -24.48 -1.50 5.06
N ASP A 92 -25.79 -1.71 4.81
CA ASP A 92 -26.49 -2.94 5.15
C ASP A 92 -25.80 -4.15 4.46
N ALA A 93 -25.65 -5.25 5.21
CA ALA A 93 -25.05 -6.48 4.74
C ALA A 93 -25.78 -7.07 3.52
N ALA A 94 -27.12 -6.95 3.45
CA ALA A 94 -27.89 -7.39 2.30
C ALA A 94 -27.54 -6.63 1.02
N ARG A 95 -27.08 -5.38 1.13
CA ARG A 95 -26.63 -4.56 -0.01
C ARG A 95 -25.14 -4.79 -0.34
N LEU A 96 -24.34 -5.09 0.67
CA LEU A 96 -22.93 -5.43 0.46
C LEU A 96 -22.74 -6.80 -0.20
N PHE A 97 -23.67 -7.75 0.03
CA PHE A 97 -23.50 -9.15 -0.37
C PHE A 97 -24.68 -9.70 -1.18
N PHE A 98 -25.24 -8.91 -2.10
CA PHE A 98 -26.37 -9.34 -2.91
C PHE A 98 -26.00 -10.20 -4.13
N GLU A 99 -24.76 -10.12 -4.61
CA GLU A 99 -24.29 -10.93 -5.75
C GLU A 99 -24.00 -12.38 -5.34
N MET A 100 -24.34 -13.32 -6.21
CA MET A 100 -24.05 -14.74 -6.02
C MET A 100 -23.13 -15.25 -7.14
N PRO A 101 -22.10 -16.06 -6.83
CA PRO A 101 -21.61 -16.45 -5.48
C PRO A 101 -21.01 -15.27 -4.71
N LEU A 102 -21.04 -15.33 -3.36
CA LEU A 102 -20.72 -14.20 -2.48
C LEU A 102 -19.39 -13.48 -2.78
N TRP A 103 -18.36 -14.21 -3.21
CA TRP A 103 -17.05 -13.63 -3.54
C TRP A 103 -17.10 -12.59 -4.67
N ARG A 104 -18.13 -12.64 -5.55
CA ARG A 104 -18.29 -11.66 -6.64
C ARG A 104 -18.50 -10.24 -6.12
N ASN A 105 -19.09 -10.07 -4.94
CA ASN A 105 -19.29 -8.75 -4.38
C ASN A 105 -17.98 -7.97 -4.19
N PHE A 106 -16.88 -8.62 -3.87
CA PHE A 106 -15.58 -7.99 -3.70
C PHE A 106 -14.96 -7.46 -5.01
N PHE A 107 -15.54 -7.81 -6.17
CA PHE A 107 -15.00 -7.45 -7.48
C PHE A 107 -16.04 -6.80 -8.42
N GLU A 108 -17.32 -7.03 -8.20
CA GLU A 108 -18.39 -6.68 -9.14
C GLU A 108 -19.46 -5.78 -8.51
N ASN A 109 -19.61 -5.78 -7.18
CA ASN A 109 -20.53 -4.90 -6.46
C ASN A 109 -19.84 -3.56 -6.17
N ALA A 110 -20.31 -2.49 -6.83
CA ALA A 110 -19.74 -1.15 -6.69
C ALA A 110 -19.77 -0.61 -5.25
N LEU A 111 -20.82 -0.96 -4.48
CA LEU A 111 -20.94 -0.56 -3.08
C LEU A 111 -19.85 -1.22 -2.21
N THR A 112 -19.69 -2.54 -2.35
CA THR A 112 -18.70 -3.31 -1.59
C THR A 112 -17.28 -2.90 -1.94
N VAL A 113 -16.98 -2.78 -3.23
CA VAL A 113 -15.64 -2.34 -3.70
C VAL A 113 -15.30 -0.93 -3.18
N GLN A 114 -16.26 -0.01 -3.20
CA GLN A 114 -16.09 1.33 -2.67
C GLN A 114 -15.92 1.32 -1.13
N PHE A 115 -16.68 0.49 -0.44
CA PHE A 115 -16.58 0.30 1.01
C PHE A 115 -15.23 -0.27 1.40
N ASP A 116 -14.79 -1.36 0.75
CA ASP A 116 -13.50 -2.01 1.02
C ASP A 116 -12.32 -1.06 0.78
N HIS A 117 -12.35 -0.29 -0.31
CA HIS A 117 -11.33 0.71 -0.59
C HIS A 117 -11.22 1.76 0.51
N ARG A 118 -12.35 2.25 1.04
CA ARG A 118 -12.36 3.22 2.16
C ARG A 118 -11.87 2.62 3.46
N MET A 119 -12.34 1.41 3.81
CA MET A 119 -11.93 0.74 5.05
C MET A 119 -10.43 0.44 5.04
N MET A 120 -9.90 -0.01 3.91
CA MET A 120 -8.47 -0.23 3.75
C MET A 120 -7.68 1.09 3.81
N ALA A 121 -8.21 2.19 3.23
CA ALA A 121 -7.57 3.50 3.33
C ALA A 121 -7.48 4.01 4.77
N TYR A 122 -8.55 3.84 5.57
CA TYR A 122 -8.53 4.19 7.00
C TYR A 122 -7.55 3.33 7.78
N ALA A 123 -7.54 2.01 7.55
CA ALA A 123 -6.59 1.11 8.19
C ALA A 123 -5.13 1.46 7.84
N LEU A 124 -4.84 1.70 6.56
CA LEU A 124 -3.52 2.09 6.07
C LEU A 124 -3.07 3.42 6.70
N TRP A 125 -3.96 4.41 6.78
CA TRP A 125 -3.67 5.71 7.38
C TRP A 125 -3.35 5.59 8.87
N LEU A 126 -4.18 4.88 9.64
CA LEU A 126 -3.95 4.65 11.07
C LEU A 126 -2.64 3.88 11.31
N LEU A 127 -2.37 2.85 10.52
CA LEU A 127 -1.14 2.07 10.63
C LEU A 127 0.10 2.87 10.25
N ALA A 128 0.02 3.76 9.25
CA ALA A 128 1.13 4.64 8.89
C ALA A 128 1.45 5.64 10.01
N LEU A 129 0.43 6.23 10.63
CA LEU A 129 0.60 7.11 11.80
C LEU A 129 1.17 6.34 13.00
N ALA A 130 0.61 5.18 13.32
CA ALA A 130 1.08 4.34 14.42
C ALA A 130 2.53 3.90 14.21
N HIS A 131 2.91 3.56 12.96
CA HIS A 131 4.28 3.22 12.60
C HIS A 131 5.23 4.41 12.79
N ALA A 132 4.86 5.61 12.35
CA ALA A 132 5.68 6.81 12.53
C ALA A 132 5.89 7.13 14.03
N VAL A 133 4.84 7.07 14.84
CA VAL A 133 4.91 7.23 16.30
C VAL A 133 5.82 6.16 16.93
N HIS A 134 5.67 4.90 16.49
CA HIS A 134 6.47 3.79 17.01
C HIS A 134 7.96 3.96 16.66
N VAL A 135 8.28 4.39 15.43
CA VAL A 135 9.66 4.70 15.02
C VAL A 135 10.22 5.86 15.84
N ALA A 136 9.44 6.93 16.06
CA ALA A 136 9.84 8.06 16.88
C ALA A 136 10.24 7.66 18.30
N HIS A 137 9.42 6.79 18.93
CA HIS A 137 9.70 6.32 20.31
C HIS A 137 10.88 5.35 20.40
N ARG A 138 11.19 4.58 19.35
CA ARG A 138 12.22 3.53 19.40
C ARG A 138 13.58 3.97 18.88
N VAL A 139 13.59 4.88 17.92
CA VAL A 139 14.81 5.30 17.20
C VAL A 139 15.18 6.75 17.52
N GLY A 140 14.22 7.57 17.89
CA GLY A 140 14.40 8.95 18.32
C GLY A 140 14.76 9.95 17.22
N GLY A 141 15.25 9.52 16.05
CA GLY A 141 15.64 10.42 14.96
C GLY A 141 16.29 9.73 13.76
N GLY A 142 16.84 10.54 12.84
CA GLY A 142 17.56 10.05 11.65
C GLY A 142 16.67 9.55 10.51
N GLY A 143 17.28 8.88 9.52
CA GLY A 143 16.62 8.50 8.28
C GLY A 143 15.39 7.59 8.47
N ALA A 144 15.38 6.73 9.49
CA ALA A 144 14.22 5.87 9.79
C ALA A 144 12.98 6.69 10.16
N LEU A 145 13.13 7.68 11.06
CA LEU A 145 12.02 8.56 11.44
C LEU A 145 11.59 9.45 10.27
N THR A 146 12.55 10.04 9.56
CA THR A 146 12.25 10.87 8.38
C THR A 146 11.45 10.11 7.35
N GLY A 147 11.84 8.86 7.02
CA GLY A 147 11.11 8.00 6.09
C GLY A 147 9.69 7.66 6.56
N ALA A 148 9.52 7.35 7.86
CA ALA A 148 8.21 7.07 8.44
C ALA A 148 7.29 8.30 8.41
N LEU A 149 7.82 9.50 8.70
CA LEU A 149 7.06 10.76 8.64
C LEU A 149 6.66 11.12 7.20
N TRP A 150 7.57 10.95 6.23
CA TRP A 150 7.23 11.13 4.82
C TRP A 150 6.12 10.18 4.37
N LEU A 151 6.19 8.91 4.78
CA LEU A 151 5.14 7.95 4.44
C LEU A 151 3.79 8.32 5.06
N ALA A 152 3.77 8.66 6.37
CA ALA A 152 2.53 9.07 7.05
C ALA A 152 1.95 10.36 6.43
N GLY A 153 2.79 11.35 6.11
CA GLY A 153 2.37 12.59 5.45
C GLY A 153 1.82 12.33 4.04
N ALA A 154 2.50 11.51 3.25
CA ALA A 154 2.07 11.16 1.90
C ALA A 154 0.75 10.37 1.89
N VAL A 155 0.57 9.40 2.81
CA VAL A 155 -0.68 8.67 2.98
C VAL A 155 -1.81 9.59 3.41
N THR A 156 -1.54 10.57 4.30
CA THR A 156 -2.54 11.56 4.71
C THR A 156 -2.96 12.45 3.52
N LEU A 157 -1.99 12.95 2.75
CA LEU A 157 -2.29 13.75 1.56
C LEU A 157 -3.07 12.93 0.51
N GLN A 158 -2.70 11.67 0.31
CA GLN A 158 -3.40 10.75 -0.58
C GLN A 158 -4.85 10.52 -0.14
N ALA A 159 -5.11 10.37 1.17
CA ALA A 159 -6.47 10.21 1.70
C ALA A 159 -7.31 11.48 1.47
N VAL A 160 -6.77 12.65 1.77
CA VAL A 160 -7.43 13.95 1.51
C VAL A 160 -7.74 14.11 0.03
N LEU A 161 -6.77 13.85 -0.84
CA LEU A 161 -6.95 13.94 -2.29
C LEU A 161 -8.01 12.94 -2.78
N GLY A 162 -8.07 11.73 -2.22
CA GLY A 162 -9.10 10.74 -2.52
C GLY A 162 -10.50 11.19 -2.11
N ILE A 163 -10.64 11.80 -0.94
CA ILE A 163 -11.92 12.38 -0.46
C ILE A 163 -12.37 13.51 -1.39
N VAL A 164 -11.47 14.45 -1.72
CA VAL A 164 -11.78 15.56 -2.64
C VAL A 164 -12.19 15.01 -4.02
N THR A 165 -11.41 14.05 -4.56
CA THR A 165 -11.72 13.41 -5.85
C THR A 165 -13.12 12.79 -5.84
N LEU A 166 -13.50 12.15 -4.74
CA LEU A 166 -14.79 11.53 -4.57
C LEU A 166 -15.94 12.55 -4.54
N LEU A 167 -15.81 13.59 -3.69
CA LEU A 167 -16.84 14.62 -3.49
C LEU A 167 -17.08 15.43 -4.76
N GLU A 168 -16.03 15.65 -5.55
CA GLU A 168 -16.09 16.33 -6.86
C GLU A 168 -16.54 15.40 -8.00
N GLN A 169 -17.07 14.21 -7.70
CA GLN A 169 -17.53 13.24 -8.69
C GLN A 169 -16.44 12.77 -9.67
N ALA A 170 -15.24 12.60 -9.16
CA ALA A 170 -14.07 12.04 -9.85
C ALA A 170 -13.75 12.71 -11.22
N PRO A 171 -13.61 14.04 -11.32
CA PRO A 171 -13.20 14.69 -12.56
C PRO A 171 -11.81 14.16 -12.97
N LEU A 172 -11.60 14.04 -14.26
CA LEU A 172 -10.41 13.39 -14.82
C LEU A 172 -9.09 13.93 -14.23
N ALA A 173 -8.98 15.23 -14.05
CA ALA A 173 -7.77 15.86 -13.51
C ALA A 173 -7.48 15.40 -12.06
N LEU A 174 -8.48 15.39 -11.18
CA LEU A 174 -8.33 14.92 -9.80
C LEU A 174 -8.11 13.40 -9.75
N ALA A 175 -8.78 12.64 -10.58
CA ALA A 175 -8.58 11.19 -10.66
C ALA A 175 -7.15 10.83 -11.09
N LEU A 176 -6.59 11.55 -12.08
CA LEU A 176 -5.20 11.37 -12.52
C LEU A 176 -4.21 11.82 -11.43
N LEU A 177 -4.48 12.93 -10.75
CA LEU A 177 -3.63 13.43 -9.66
C LEU A 177 -3.63 12.45 -8.49
N HIS A 178 -4.79 11.91 -8.10
CA HIS A 178 -4.92 10.89 -7.06
C HIS A 178 -4.15 9.62 -7.43
N GLN A 179 -4.20 9.19 -8.70
CA GLN A 179 -3.46 8.04 -9.19
C GLN A 179 -1.94 8.30 -9.22
N ALA A 180 -1.50 9.48 -9.66
CA ALA A 180 -0.08 9.86 -9.64
C ALA A 180 0.46 9.92 -8.21
N MET A 181 -0.32 10.48 -7.28
CA MET A 181 0.05 10.52 -5.85
C MET A 181 0.13 9.11 -5.23
N ALA A 182 -0.69 8.15 -5.68
CA ALA A 182 -0.59 6.75 -5.24
C ALA A 182 0.78 6.13 -5.60
N ILE A 183 1.34 6.47 -6.77
CA ILE A 183 2.69 6.04 -7.16
C ILE A 183 3.76 6.73 -6.31
N ALA A 184 3.56 7.99 -5.93
CA ALA A 184 4.47 8.68 -5.00
C ALA A 184 4.44 8.02 -3.61
N VAL A 185 3.25 7.66 -3.08
CA VAL A 185 3.10 6.90 -1.82
C VAL A 185 3.81 5.54 -1.93
N LEU A 186 3.63 4.81 -3.02
CA LEU A 186 4.30 3.54 -3.26
C LEU A 186 5.83 3.71 -3.28
N THR A 187 6.32 4.74 -3.97
CA THR A 187 7.76 5.08 -4.01
C THR A 187 8.31 5.29 -2.59
N ILE A 188 7.65 6.11 -1.78
CA ILE A 188 8.08 6.40 -0.40
C ILE A 188 8.02 5.13 0.45
N ALA A 189 6.97 4.31 0.31
CA ALA A 189 6.84 3.05 1.03
C ALA A 189 7.98 2.06 0.69
N VAL A 190 8.33 1.93 -0.60
CA VAL A 190 9.47 1.09 -1.05
C VAL A 190 10.78 1.59 -0.48
N LEU A 191 11.05 2.90 -0.58
CA LEU A 191 12.29 3.51 -0.08
C LEU A 191 12.43 3.33 1.43
N HIS A 192 11.35 3.56 2.18
CA HIS A 192 11.33 3.38 3.63
C HIS A 192 11.53 1.93 4.04
N ALA A 193 10.80 1.00 3.43
CA ALA A 193 10.91 -0.43 3.73
C ALA A 193 12.30 -0.97 3.39
N GLN A 194 12.88 -0.60 2.25
CA GLN A 194 14.20 -1.00 1.81
C GLN A 194 15.30 -0.44 2.73
N GLN A 195 15.19 0.82 3.13
CA GLN A 195 16.13 1.45 4.05
C GLN A 195 16.20 0.71 5.40
N LEU A 196 15.05 0.26 5.92
CA LEU A 196 14.99 -0.52 7.16
C LEU A 196 15.41 -1.98 6.96
N ALA A 197 15.23 -2.56 5.77
CA ALA A 197 15.61 -3.94 5.45
C ALA A 197 17.14 -4.11 5.33
N GLY A 198 17.85 -3.14 4.77
CA GLY A 198 19.30 -3.19 4.55
C GLY A 198 20.13 -3.45 5.81
N ALA A 199 19.64 -3.04 6.98
CA ALA A 199 20.27 -3.29 8.27
C ALA A 199 20.39 -4.79 8.65
N ALA A 200 19.53 -5.65 8.11
CA ALA A 200 19.58 -7.08 8.43
C ALA A 200 20.71 -7.80 7.72
N ALA A 201 20.98 -7.45 6.47
CA ALA A 201 22.04 -8.07 5.66
C ALA A 201 23.42 -7.76 6.24
N SER A 202 23.64 -6.53 6.68
CA SER A 202 24.93 -6.10 7.24
C SER A 202 25.26 -6.79 8.55
N HIS A 203 24.30 -6.99 9.45
CA HIS A 203 24.51 -7.72 10.71
C HIS A 203 24.84 -9.21 10.49
N VAL A 204 24.19 -9.84 9.53
CA VAL A 204 24.45 -11.26 9.21
C VAL A 204 25.86 -11.42 8.63
N ILE A 205 26.30 -10.51 7.74
CA ILE A 205 27.62 -10.53 7.15
C ILE A 205 28.70 -10.27 8.22
N GLU A 206 28.49 -9.29 9.10
CA GLU A 206 29.41 -8.97 10.19
C GLU A 206 29.55 -10.14 11.19
N GLN A 207 28.44 -10.77 11.57
CA GLN A 207 28.45 -11.95 12.44
C GLN A 207 29.17 -13.13 11.77
N ALA A 208 28.89 -13.38 10.48
CA ALA A 208 29.58 -14.42 9.72
C ALA A 208 31.08 -14.18 9.65
N SER A 209 31.50 -12.93 9.40
CA SER A 209 32.93 -12.54 9.36
C SER A 209 33.62 -12.69 10.71
N ARG A 210 32.96 -12.31 11.81
CA ARG A 210 33.47 -12.51 13.18
C ARG A 210 33.62 -13.99 13.53
N HIS A 211 32.64 -14.83 13.16
CA HIS A 211 32.71 -16.29 13.38
C HIS A 211 33.83 -16.95 12.56
N ALA A 212 34.04 -16.50 11.32
CA ALA A 212 35.11 -17.00 10.48
C ALA A 212 36.49 -16.62 11.05
N ALA A 213 36.68 -15.38 11.55
CA ALA A 213 37.91 -14.93 12.17
C ALA A 213 38.24 -15.72 13.46
N LEU A 214 37.23 -16.01 14.30
CA LEU A 214 37.41 -16.78 15.53
C LEU A 214 37.79 -18.25 15.25
N ARG A 215 37.23 -18.88 14.21
CA ARG A 215 37.61 -20.24 13.77
C ARG A 215 39.02 -20.29 13.21
N GLY A 216 39.45 -19.27 12.48
CA GLY A 216 40.81 -19.18 11.95
C GLY A 216 41.84 -19.08 13.06
N GLN A 217 41.56 -18.42 14.19
CA GLN A 217 42.43 -18.34 15.34
C GLN A 217 42.55 -19.66 16.13
N GLN A 218 41.45 -20.45 16.19
CA GLN A 218 41.46 -21.75 16.89
C GLN A 218 42.12 -22.88 16.11
N GLY A 219 42.27 -22.75 14.79
CA GLY A 219 42.95 -23.72 13.94
C GLY A 219 44.45 -23.48 13.78
N ALA A 220 44.97 -22.39 14.36
CA ALA A 220 46.40 -22.02 14.29
C ALA A 220 47.20 -22.31 15.59
N THR A 221 46.56 -22.92 16.57
CA THR A 221 47.15 -23.45 17.83
C THR A 221 47.19 -24.95 17.81
#